data_6c371fccd57bfa0f5b7017540ac1e189
#
_entry.id   6c371fccd57bfa0f5b7017540ac1e189
#
_cell.length_a   1.000
_cell.length_b   1.000
_cell.length_c   1.000
_cell.angle_alpha   90.00
_cell.angle_beta   90.00
_cell.angle_gamma   90.00
#
_symmetry.space_group_name_H-M   'P 1'
#
loop_
_entity.id
_entity.type
_entity.pdbx_description
1 polymer ?
#
loop_
_entity_poly.entity_id
_entity_poly.type
_entity_poly.pdbx_seq_one_letter_code
_entity_poly.pdbx_strand_id
1 'polypeptide(L)'
;MTYEDLSGKARFKADIVRDVIKNGSSYSSRRRACNKLCVCEKTLSRYIKGYKEGRYEVFVHGNTGKQPATVIKPEKREEIVRIYLDEYPDANFSHFQEILKDDYGIDVSTSSVENILKYEAFIFSPLANKSTIIKYNQKLKKIKALEKENNEQIATIQRAKYLLEETAAGARRPRKQNMGELIEMDASSLIWVPGKGKWHLHLAVDDATGEIVGAYFDTQETLHGYYMVLKQIIENYGLPLTFRTDKRTCFEYSLRNDTPVSQAGRYKKNAKESLEDESPALTNFGVALSKLGIELHAHSDPLFKSRIERLNYTLQCRLPVDLKRAKIDTIEAANAFLPGYIKSLNGKFSLKTGRDEKNNLFVEGPGEEELNIILSVRAQRIVTGSAVKCECQYYAFYDENGKRINIRDKTPCTVIKALDGALYGEVDDKRYLLQPIAERLSASSALGDEEDLSYKRLPKKPYIPAADHPWRKGGKYNEC
;
A
#
# COMPACT_ATOMS: atom_id res chain seq x y z
N MET A 1 -21.04 58.16 9.59
CA MET A 1 -21.58 57.51 8.38
C MET A 1 -22.81 58.23 7.93
N THR A 2 -22.86 58.78 6.72
CA THR A 2 -24.03 59.46 6.15
C THR A 2 -24.89 58.51 5.35
N TYR A 3 -26.04 58.94 4.90
CA TYR A 3 -26.92 58.10 4.05
C TYR A 3 -26.24 57.77 2.71
N GLU A 4 -25.39 58.67 2.20
CA GLU A 4 -24.70 58.50 0.93
C GLU A 4 -23.57 57.47 1.00
N ASP A 5 -23.04 57.19 2.18
CA ASP A 5 -21.98 56.21 2.43
C ASP A 5 -22.53 54.76 2.47
N LEU A 6 -23.84 54.58 2.45
CA LEU A 6 -24.46 53.26 2.55
C LEU A 6 -24.26 52.42 1.26
N SER A 7 -23.75 51.21 1.38
CA SER A 7 -23.67 50.25 0.30
C SER A 7 -25.06 49.73 -0.12
N GLY A 8 -25.21 49.14 -1.30
CA GLY A 8 -26.48 48.75 -1.91
C GLY A 8 -27.49 48.06 -0.97
N LYS A 9 -27.08 47.04 -0.23
CA LYS A 9 -27.96 46.32 0.73
C LYS A 9 -28.35 47.18 1.93
N ALA A 10 -27.44 47.98 2.46
CA ALA A 10 -27.69 48.85 3.59
C ALA A 10 -28.57 50.05 3.19
N ARG A 11 -28.32 50.62 2.00
CA ARG A 11 -29.11 51.65 1.39
C ARG A 11 -30.57 51.20 1.16
N PHE A 12 -30.76 49.99 0.59
CA PHE A 12 -32.10 49.41 0.42
C PHE A 12 -32.87 49.29 1.74
N LYS A 13 -32.21 48.87 2.84
CA LYS A 13 -32.85 48.83 4.17
C LYS A 13 -33.22 50.23 4.64
N ALA A 14 -32.38 51.21 4.47
CA ALA A 14 -32.63 52.60 4.86
C ALA A 14 -33.78 53.23 4.05
N ASP A 15 -33.86 52.93 2.74
CA ASP A 15 -34.94 53.40 1.88
C ASP A 15 -36.30 52.87 2.33
N ILE A 16 -36.42 51.56 2.61
CA ILE A 16 -37.65 50.97 3.14
C ILE A 16 -38.07 51.61 4.47
N VAL A 17 -37.09 51.83 5.35
CA VAL A 17 -37.34 52.48 6.64
C VAL A 17 -37.79 53.94 6.46
N ARG A 18 -37.16 54.70 5.54
CA ARG A 18 -37.55 56.04 5.16
C ARG A 18 -39.01 56.10 4.69
N ASP A 19 -39.42 55.11 3.83
CA ASP A 19 -40.80 55.04 3.32
C ASP A 19 -41.81 54.74 4.44
N VAL A 20 -41.44 53.86 5.41
CA VAL A 20 -42.28 53.61 6.59
C VAL A 20 -42.49 54.86 7.43
N ILE A 21 -41.42 55.66 7.60
CA ILE A 21 -41.51 56.91 8.37
C ILE A 21 -42.35 57.94 7.63
N LYS A 22 -42.20 58.13 6.32
CA LYS A 22 -42.99 59.03 5.48
C LYS A 22 -44.49 58.69 5.49
N ASN A 23 -44.82 57.38 5.49
CA ASN A 23 -46.18 56.90 5.46
C ASN A 23 -46.84 56.77 6.88
N GLY A 24 -46.32 57.49 7.86
CA GLY A 24 -46.91 57.60 9.20
C GLY A 24 -46.76 56.39 10.10
N SER A 25 -45.85 55.45 9.76
CA SER A 25 -45.49 54.27 10.58
C SER A 25 -46.69 53.41 11.03
N SER A 26 -47.73 53.30 10.21
CA SER A 26 -48.92 52.51 10.52
C SER A 26 -48.61 51.03 10.71
N TYR A 27 -49.43 50.27 11.42
CA TYR A 27 -49.25 48.82 11.63
C TYR A 27 -49.07 48.09 10.33
N SER A 28 -49.86 48.38 9.30
CA SER A 28 -49.79 47.72 8.00
C SER A 28 -48.48 48.06 7.25
N SER A 29 -47.99 49.31 7.29
CA SER A 29 -46.73 49.73 6.64
C SER A 29 -45.52 49.08 7.34
N ARG A 30 -45.52 49.01 8.66
CA ARG A 30 -44.50 48.33 9.45
C ARG A 30 -44.46 46.83 9.15
N ARG A 31 -45.63 46.17 9.08
CA ARG A 31 -45.72 44.74 8.77
C ARG A 31 -45.18 44.41 7.37
N ARG A 32 -45.51 45.25 6.38
CA ARG A 32 -44.98 45.13 5.02
C ARG A 32 -43.46 45.31 4.96
N ALA A 33 -42.91 46.27 5.72
CA ALA A 33 -41.47 46.50 5.81
C ALA A 33 -40.74 45.31 6.48
N CYS A 34 -41.31 44.77 7.57
CA CYS A 34 -40.77 43.56 8.19
C CYS A 34 -40.68 42.41 7.19
N ASN A 35 -41.71 42.16 6.40
CA ASN A 35 -41.75 41.12 5.38
C ASN A 35 -40.73 41.37 4.27
N LYS A 36 -40.64 42.61 3.75
CA LYS A 36 -39.66 42.98 2.71
C LYS A 36 -38.20 42.85 3.15
N LEU A 37 -37.93 43.18 4.42
CA LEU A 37 -36.58 43.13 5.01
C LEU A 37 -36.26 41.77 5.63
N CYS A 38 -37.24 40.88 5.73
CA CYS A 38 -37.10 39.59 6.45
C CYS A 38 -36.61 39.80 7.90
N VAL A 39 -37.16 40.81 8.63
CA VAL A 39 -36.75 41.11 10.01
C VAL A 39 -37.95 41.15 10.95
N CYS A 40 -37.71 40.93 12.23
CA CYS A 40 -38.75 41.09 13.25
C CYS A 40 -39.02 42.57 13.55
N GLU A 41 -40.19 42.86 14.15
CA GLU A 41 -40.61 44.22 14.46
C GLU A 41 -39.67 44.96 15.40
N LYS A 42 -39.05 44.26 16.35
CA LYS A 42 -38.04 44.82 17.24
C LYS A 42 -36.82 45.33 16.46
N THR A 43 -36.39 44.61 15.42
CA THR A 43 -35.31 45.03 14.54
C THR A 43 -35.70 46.22 13.67
N LEU A 44 -36.93 46.22 13.13
CA LEU A 44 -37.45 47.35 12.38
C LEU A 44 -37.56 48.61 13.25
N SER A 45 -38.00 48.51 14.50
CA SER A 45 -38.05 49.62 15.44
C SER A 45 -36.67 50.19 15.73
N ARG A 46 -35.66 49.33 15.85
CA ARG A 46 -34.24 49.75 15.98
C ARG A 46 -33.78 50.50 14.73
N TYR A 47 -34.13 50.05 13.55
CA TYR A 47 -33.81 50.73 12.29
C TYR A 47 -34.49 52.09 12.16
N ILE A 48 -35.80 52.20 12.53
CA ILE A 48 -36.53 53.46 12.53
C ILE A 48 -35.93 54.45 13.50
N LYS A 49 -35.56 54.00 14.71
CA LYS A 49 -34.91 54.86 15.71
C LYS A 49 -33.57 55.32 15.19
N GLY A 50 -32.72 54.43 14.66
CA GLY A 50 -31.41 54.82 14.10
C GLY A 50 -31.50 55.79 12.95
N TYR A 51 -32.50 55.63 12.05
CA TYR A 51 -32.70 56.55 10.93
C TYR A 51 -33.10 57.96 11.42
N LYS A 52 -34.00 58.04 12.39
CA LYS A 52 -34.46 59.33 13.00
C LYS A 52 -33.33 60.07 13.73
N GLU A 53 -32.40 59.31 14.31
CA GLU A 53 -31.23 59.82 15.03
C GLU A 53 -30.02 60.07 14.12
N GLY A 54 -30.15 59.84 12.79
CA GLY A 54 -29.03 60.00 11.84
C GLY A 54 -27.93 58.94 11.99
N ARG A 55 -28.19 57.86 12.73
CA ARG A 55 -27.26 56.76 12.95
C ARG A 55 -27.40 55.68 11.88
N TYR A 56 -26.80 55.88 10.73
CA TYR A 56 -26.94 54.98 9.57
C TYR A 56 -26.16 53.68 9.71
N GLU A 57 -25.20 53.58 10.67
CA GLU A 57 -24.46 52.35 10.97
C GLU A 57 -25.39 51.17 11.34
N VAL A 58 -26.61 51.47 11.84
CA VAL A 58 -27.60 50.44 12.22
C VAL A 58 -28.02 49.56 11.03
N PHE A 59 -27.88 50.02 9.79
CA PHE A 59 -28.21 49.27 8.56
C PHE A 59 -27.10 48.40 8.08
N VAL A 60 -25.86 48.63 8.55
CA VAL A 60 -24.67 47.84 8.19
C VAL A 60 -24.53 46.69 9.18
N HIS A 61 -24.20 45.52 8.67
CA HIS A 61 -23.96 44.37 9.55
C HIS A 61 -22.73 44.63 10.42
N GLY A 62 -22.82 44.38 11.72
CA GLY A 62 -21.76 44.68 12.68
C GLY A 62 -20.41 43.99 12.44
N ASN A 63 -20.40 42.99 11.57
CA ASN A 63 -19.16 42.30 11.14
C ASN A 63 -18.65 42.77 9.77
N THR A 64 -19.31 43.77 9.15
CA THR A 64 -18.82 44.31 7.87
C THR A 64 -17.47 44.99 8.10
N GLY A 65 -16.46 44.57 7.34
CA GLY A 65 -15.08 45.06 7.47
C GLY A 65 -14.24 44.41 8.59
N LYS A 66 -14.85 43.59 9.45
CA LYS A 66 -14.07 42.80 10.44
C LYS A 66 -13.55 41.52 9.80
N GLN A 67 -12.25 41.33 9.90
CA GLN A 67 -11.66 40.03 9.55
C GLN A 67 -12.00 39.02 10.64
N PRO A 68 -12.48 37.80 10.29
CA PRO A 68 -12.65 36.74 11.27
C PRO A 68 -11.33 36.43 11.97
N ALA A 69 -11.39 36.07 13.26
CA ALA A 69 -10.19 35.69 14.02
C ALA A 69 -9.43 34.46 13.43
N THR A 70 -10.14 33.70 12.59
CA THR A 70 -9.61 32.50 11.91
C THR A 70 -8.92 32.79 10.58
N VAL A 71 -8.79 34.07 10.19
CA VAL A 71 -8.09 34.43 8.94
C VAL A 71 -6.61 34.19 9.09
N ILE A 72 -6.06 33.33 8.24
CA ILE A 72 -4.62 33.09 8.15
C ILE A 72 -3.97 34.33 7.56
N LYS A 73 -2.99 34.89 8.29
CA LYS A 73 -2.25 36.11 7.86
C LYS A 73 -1.50 35.89 6.55
N PRO A 74 -1.32 36.91 5.70
CA PRO A 74 -0.61 36.77 4.42
C PRO A 74 0.79 36.15 4.57
N GLU A 75 1.57 36.61 5.57
CA GLU A 75 2.91 36.12 5.81
C GLU A 75 2.94 34.60 6.07
N LYS A 76 1.94 34.13 6.82
CA LYS A 76 1.81 32.68 7.12
C LYS A 76 1.37 31.87 5.90
N ARG A 77 0.64 32.47 4.97
CA ARG A 77 0.28 31.82 3.69
C ARG A 77 1.48 31.66 2.78
N GLU A 78 2.30 32.70 2.67
CA GLU A 78 3.56 32.68 1.92
C GLU A 78 4.54 31.66 2.49
N GLU A 79 4.63 31.57 3.83
CA GLU A 79 5.42 30.54 4.52
C GLU A 79 4.97 29.12 4.16
N ILE A 80 3.66 28.85 4.18
CA ILE A 80 3.09 27.56 3.80
C ILE A 80 3.43 27.20 2.35
N VAL A 81 3.33 28.17 1.43
CA VAL A 81 3.67 27.96 0.02
C VAL A 81 5.15 27.65 -0.15
N ARG A 82 6.02 28.40 0.54
CA ARG A 82 7.46 28.19 0.49
C ARG A 82 7.86 26.82 1.01
N ILE A 83 7.39 26.43 2.20
CA ILE A 83 7.67 25.11 2.79
C ILE A 83 7.24 24.00 1.82
N TYR A 84 6.07 24.14 1.19
CA TYR A 84 5.60 23.14 0.25
C TYR A 84 6.52 23.00 -0.96
N LEU A 85 6.88 24.11 -1.59
CA LEU A 85 7.70 24.11 -2.81
C LEU A 85 9.13 23.65 -2.57
N ASP A 86 9.72 24.07 -1.45
CA ASP A 86 11.13 23.82 -1.18
C ASP A 86 11.37 22.42 -0.60
N GLU A 87 10.46 21.92 0.23
CA GLU A 87 10.73 20.73 1.03
C GLU A 87 9.80 19.55 0.70
N TYR A 88 8.51 19.80 0.41
CA TYR A 88 7.49 18.75 0.28
C TYR A 88 6.65 18.84 -1.01
N PRO A 89 7.23 19.10 -2.20
CA PRO A 89 6.46 19.27 -3.43
C PRO A 89 5.71 18.00 -3.84
N ASP A 90 6.13 16.85 -3.32
CA ASP A 90 5.56 15.53 -3.61
C ASP A 90 4.45 15.12 -2.63
N ALA A 91 4.24 15.84 -1.53
CA ALA A 91 3.23 15.50 -0.54
C ALA A 91 1.81 15.82 -1.04
N ASN A 92 0.84 14.98 -0.71
CA ASN A 92 -0.55 15.36 -0.85
C ASN A 92 -0.96 16.35 0.23
N PHE A 93 -1.97 17.19 -0.02
CA PHE A 93 -2.31 18.31 0.86
C PHE A 93 -2.78 17.89 2.26
N SER A 94 -3.42 16.73 2.40
CA SER A 94 -3.79 16.22 3.73
C SER A 94 -2.56 15.78 4.53
N HIS A 95 -1.61 15.15 3.88
CA HIS A 95 -0.35 14.76 4.50
C HIS A 95 0.51 15.98 4.82
N PHE A 96 0.59 16.94 3.90
CA PHE A 96 1.31 18.20 4.12
C PHE A 96 0.71 19.00 5.30
N GLN A 97 -0.61 18.99 5.47
CA GLN A 97 -1.26 19.61 6.63
C GLN A 97 -0.80 18.98 7.96
N GLU A 98 -0.65 17.65 8.00
CA GLU A 98 -0.13 16.96 9.18
C GLU A 98 1.34 17.36 9.43
N ILE A 99 2.17 17.44 8.39
CA ILE A 99 3.57 17.87 8.46
C ILE A 99 3.68 19.31 8.98
N LEU A 100 2.84 20.22 8.47
CA LEU A 100 2.80 21.61 8.94
C LEU A 100 2.52 21.70 10.44
N LYS A 101 1.64 20.84 10.94
CA LYS A 101 1.32 20.78 12.36
C LYS A 101 2.45 20.18 13.19
N ASP A 102 2.98 19.03 12.73
CA ASP A 102 3.94 18.22 13.50
C ASP A 102 5.34 18.86 13.51
N ASP A 103 5.82 19.36 12.37
CA ASP A 103 7.20 19.83 12.20
C ASP A 103 7.34 21.36 12.35
N TYR A 104 6.29 22.12 11.97
CA TYR A 104 6.35 23.59 11.96
C TYR A 104 5.42 24.27 12.98
N GLY A 105 4.60 23.50 13.70
CA GLY A 105 3.63 24.02 14.65
C GLY A 105 2.53 24.88 14.01
N ILE A 106 2.31 24.72 12.69
CA ILE A 106 1.30 25.46 11.92
C ILE A 106 0.01 24.64 11.91
N ASP A 107 -0.90 24.94 12.83
CA ASP A 107 -2.21 24.25 12.91
C ASP A 107 -3.22 24.96 11.99
N VAL A 108 -3.43 24.40 10.81
CA VAL A 108 -4.38 24.85 9.79
C VAL A 108 -5.20 23.66 9.29
N SER A 109 -6.41 23.91 8.78
CA SER A 109 -7.22 22.83 8.21
C SER A 109 -6.70 22.40 6.83
N THR A 110 -6.96 21.14 6.45
CA THR A 110 -6.67 20.64 5.10
C THR A 110 -7.32 21.52 4.02
N SER A 111 -8.55 21.99 4.26
CA SER A 111 -9.25 22.89 3.33
C SER A 111 -8.53 24.25 3.20
N SER A 112 -7.91 24.74 4.28
CA SER A 112 -7.11 25.98 4.23
C SER A 112 -5.83 25.76 3.42
N VAL A 113 -5.13 24.66 3.63
CA VAL A 113 -3.96 24.26 2.83
C VAL A 113 -4.34 24.14 1.35
N GLU A 114 -5.45 23.45 1.05
CA GLU A 114 -5.93 23.32 -0.32
C GLU A 114 -6.28 24.67 -0.96
N ASN A 115 -6.89 25.58 -0.21
CA ASN A 115 -7.20 26.92 -0.70
C ASN A 115 -5.92 27.72 -1.00
N ILE A 116 -4.96 27.72 -0.10
CA ILE A 116 -3.70 28.46 -0.26
C ILE A 116 -2.91 27.91 -1.45
N LEU A 117 -2.66 26.59 -1.47
CA LEU A 117 -1.81 26.01 -2.50
C LEU A 117 -2.51 25.96 -3.87
N LYS A 118 -3.74 25.43 -3.92
CA LYS A 118 -4.41 25.13 -5.18
C LYS A 118 -5.14 26.32 -5.80
N TYR A 119 -5.76 27.17 -4.97
CA TYR A 119 -6.62 28.24 -5.47
C TYR A 119 -5.98 29.61 -5.45
N GLU A 120 -5.04 29.87 -4.54
CA GLU A 120 -4.32 31.13 -4.49
C GLU A 120 -2.96 31.03 -5.22
N ALA A 121 -2.15 30.00 -4.91
CA ALA A 121 -0.82 29.83 -5.52
C ALA A 121 -0.81 28.99 -6.79
N PHE A 122 -1.93 28.37 -7.20
CA PHE A 122 -2.05 27.50 -8.39
C PHE A 122 -1.10 26.30 -8.43
N ILE A 123 -0.78 25.78 -7.24
CA ILE A 123 0.10 24.63 -7.05
C ILE A 123 -0.72 23.34 -6.93
N PHE A 124 -0.22 22.26 -7.54
CA PHE A 124 -0.80 20.91 -7.45
C PHE A 124 0.23 19.96 -6.90
N SER A 125 -0.24 19.04 -6.03
CA SER A 125 0.56 17.88 -5.71
C SER A 125 0.70 16.98 -6.95
N PRO A 126 1.89 16.47 -7.28
CA PRO A 126 2.11 15.50 -8.36
C PRO A 126 1.31 14.20 -8.13
N LEU A 127 1.00 13.90 -6.88
CA LEU A 127 0.18 12.76 -6.46
C LEU A 127 -1.32 13.11 -6.41
N ALA A 128 -1.71 14.30 -6.88
CA ALA A 128 -3.11 14.66 -6.96
C ALA A 128 -3.84 13.62 -7.82
N ASN A 129 -4.87 13.03 -7.24
CA ASN A 129 -5.72 12.05 -7.90
C ASN A 129 -6.18 12.59 -9.27
N LYS A 130 -6.23 11.73 -10.30
CA LYS A 130 -6.74 12.08 -11.65
C LYS A 130 -8.07 12.82 -11.58
N SER A 131 -8.96 12.44 -10.66
CA SER A 131 -10.23 13.14 -10.41
C SER A 131 -10.05 14.58 -9.93
N THR A 132 -9.04 14.88 -9.14
CA THR A 132 -8.71 16.23 -8.68
C THR A 132 -8.15 17.06 -9.82
N ILE A 133 -7.27 16.51 -10.63
CA ILE A 133 -6.74 17.14 -11.83
C ILE A 133 -7.87 17.42 -12.85
N ILE A 134 -8.79 16.47 -13.03
CA ILE A 134 -9.96 16.63 -13.89
C ILE A 134 -10.87 17.76 -13.37
N LYS A 135 -11.22 17.76 -12.09
CA LYS A 135 -12.05 18.81 -11.47
C LYS A 135 -11.44 20.20 -11.58
N TYR A 136 -10.14 20.28 -11.45
CA TYR A 136 -9.44 21.56 -11.60
C TYR A 136 -9.38 22.02 -13.05
N ASN A 137 -9.02 21.14 -13.97
CA ASN A 137 -9.07 21.46 -15.40
C ASN A 137 -10.48 21.89 -15.83
N GLN A 138 -11.53 21.31 -15.22
CA GLN A 138 -12.92 21.75 -15.39
C GLN A 138 -13.14 23.17 -14.86
N LYS A 139 -12.57 23.50 -13.68
CA LYS A 139 -12.69 24.84 -13.08
C LYS A 139 -11.92 25.88 -13.88
N LEU A 140 -10.70 25.56 -14.33
CA LEU A 140 -9.92 26.42 -15.23
C LEU A 140 -10.64 26.68 -16.56
N LYS A 141 -11.24 25.62 -17.11
CA LYS A 141 -12.05 25.73 -18.34
C LYS A 141 -13.28 26.61 -18.13
N LYS A 142 -13.95 26.52 -16.96
CA LYS A 142 -15.08 27.42 -16.62
C LYS A 142 -14.62 28.88 -16.51
N ILE A 143 -13.48 29.12 -15.90
CA ILE A 143 -12.92 30.50 -15.78
C ILE A 143 -12.55 31.04 -17.19
N LYS A 144 -11.95 30.20 -18.06
CA LYS A 144 -11.65 30.57 -19.45
C LYS A 144 -12.86 30.62 -20.36
N ALA A 145 -13.94 29.87 -20.06
CA ALA A 145 -15.17 29.81 -20.86
C ALA A 145 -16.15 30.93 -20.53
N LEU A 146 -15.95 31.67 -19.44
CA LEU A 146 -16.61 32.97 -19.25
C LEU A 146 -16.16 33.99 -20.31
N GLU A 147 -15.09 33.69 -21.06
CA GLU A 147 -14.64 34.53 -22.19
C GLU A 147 -15.00 33.96 -23.58
N LYS A 148 -15.41 32.68 -23.72
CA LYS A 148 -15.92 32.09 -24.98
C LYS A 148 -16.69 30.79 -24.75
N GLU A 149 -17.98 30.73 -25.09
CA GLU A 149 -18.79 29.50 -25.13
C GLU A 149 -18.26 28.49 -26.15
N ASN A 150 -18.04 27.23 -25.70
CA ASN A 150 -17.66 26.15 -26.59
C ASN A 150 -18.31 24.82 -26.19
N ASN A 151 -19.34 24.39 -26.91
CA ASN A 151 -20.20 23.23 -26.61
C ASN A 151 -19.50 21.86 -26.69
N GLU A 152 -18.40 21.72 -27.44
CA GLU A 152 -17.63 20.45 -27.55
C GLU A 152 -16.94 20.07 -26.24
N GLN A 153 -16.57 21.04 -25.42
CA GLN A 153 -15.88 20.78 -24.14
C GLN A 153 -16.83 20.25 -23.06
N ILE A 154 -18.11 20.60 -23.12
CA ILE A 154 -19.14 20.11 -22.19
C ILE A 154 -19.39 18.61 -22.43
N ALA A 155 -19.43 18.15 -23.67
CA ALA A 155 -19.63 16.76 -24.05
C ALA A 155 -18.46 15.87 -23.56
N THR A 156 -17.21 16.34 -23.71
CA THR A 156 -16.01 15.61 -23.23
C THR A 156 -15.97 15.48 -21.71
N ILE A 157 -16.43 16.51 -20.99
CA ILE A 157 -16.50 16.52 -19.51
C ILE A 157 -17.60 15.58 -19.02
N GLN A 158 -18.75 15.54 -19.70
CA GLN A 158 -19.85 14.62 -19.38
C GLN A 158 -19.45 13.16 -19.60
N ARG A 159 -18.74 12.87 -20.69
CA ARG A 159 -18.23 11.53 -21.00
C ARG A 159 -17.20 11.05 -19.98
N ALA A 160 -16.28 11.92 -19.56
CA ALA A 160 -15.31 11.58 -18.52
C ALA A 160 -15.97 11.35 -17.15
N LYS A 161 -17.05 12.09 -16.84
CA LYS A 161 -17.84 11.91 -15.62
C LYS A 161 -18.60 10.58 -15.63
N TYR A 162 -19.21 10.22 -16.76
CA TYR A 162 -19.90 8.95 -16.96
C TYR A 162 -18.96 7.75 -16.76
N LEU A 163 -17.76 7.76 -17.36
CA LEU A 163 -16.76 6.70 -17.21
C LEU A 163 -16.23 6.55 -15.78
N LEU A 164 -16.18 7.65 -15.02
CA LEU A 164 -15.78 7.62 -13.59
C LEU A 164 -16.90 7.10 -12.70
N GLU A 165 -18.15 7.34 -13.04
CA GLU A 165 -19.33 6.84 -12.31
C GLU A 165 -19.54 5.34 -12.57
N GLU A 166 -19.29 4.86 -13.80
CA GLU A 166 -19.35 3.43 -14.15
C GLU A 166 -18.27 2.60 -13.44
N THR A 167 -17.04 3.12 -13.32
CA THR A 167 -15.95 2.47 -12.55
C THR A 167 -16.16 2.54 -11.04
N ALA A 168 -16.97 3.47 -10.54
CA ALA A 168 -17.29 3.59 -9.12
C ALA A 168 -18.45 2.70 -8.66
N ALA A 169 -19.23 2.16 -9.60
CA ALA A 169 -20.46 1.39 -9.33
C ALA A 169 -20.22 -0.10 -9.00
N GLY A 170 -18.97 -0.56 -8.91
CA GLY A 170 -18.64 -1.90 -8.45
C GLY A 170 -19.17 -2.13 -7.02
N ALA A 171 -20.03 -3.15 -6.84
CA ALA A 171 -20.57 -3.51 -5.54
C ALA A 171 -19.43 -3.76 -4.55
N ARG A 172 -19.33 -2.91 -3.53
CA ARG A 172 -18.31 -3.08 -2.48
C ARG A 172 -18.67 -4.30 -1.64
N ARG A 173 -17.76 -5.26 -1.56
CA ARG A 173 -17.91 -6.38 -0.64
C ARG A 173 -18.03 -5.86 0.81
N PRO A 174 -18.99 -6.35 1.63
CA PRO A 174 -19.07 -5.98 3.03
C PRO A 174 -17.79 -6.39 3.77
N ARG A 175 -17.42 -5.67 4.82
CA ARG A 175 -16.31 -6.03 5.71
C ARG A 175 -16.63 -7.29 6.49
N LYS A 176 -15.60 -8.02 6.89
CA LYS A 176 -15.72 -9.03 7.93
C LYS A 176 -16.06 -8.36 9.26
N GLN A 177 -16.69 -9.11 10.16
CA GLN A 177 -17.15 -8.56 11.44
C GLN A 177 -16.09 -8.67 12.52
N ASN A 178 -15.26 -9.71 12.44
CA ASN A 178 -14.30 -10.05 13.48
C ASN A 178 -12.87 -9.79 13.01
N MET A 179 -12.06 -9.21 13.90
CA MET A 179 -10.62 -9.06 13.69
C MET A 179 -9.96 -10.45 13.60
N GLY A 180 -9.02 -10.64 12.68
CA GLY A 180 -8.36 -11.93 12.44
C GLY A 180 -9.19 -12.94 11.63
N GLU A 181 -10.43 -12.60 11.23
CA GLU A 181 -11.25 -13.47 10.38
C GLU A 181 -10.70 -13.60 8.97
N LEU A 182 -10.23 -12.48 8.41
CA LEU A 182 -9.65 -12.42 7.08
C LEU A 182 -8.53 -11.38 7.00
N ILE A 183 -7.35 -11.84 6.64
CA ILE A 183 -6.21 -10.98 6.33
C ILE A 183 -6.01 -10.93 4.82
N GLU A 184 -6.00 -9.73 4.24
CA GLU A 184 -5.60 -9.51 2.85
C GLU A 184 -4.10 -9.25 2.80
N MET A 185 -3.37 -9.93 1.90
CA MET A 185 -1.94 -9.78 1.72
C MET A 185 -1.61 -9.47 0.26
N ASP A 186 -0.74 -8.49 0.03
CA ASP A 186 -0.32 -8.05 -1.30
C ASP A 186 1.08 -7.40 -1.25
N ALA A 187 1.73 -7.26 -2.39
CA ALA A 187 2.97 -6.51 -2.50
C ALA A 187 2.86 -5.41 -3.55
N SER A 188 3.42 -4.25 -3.24
CA SER A 188 3.48 -3.12 -4.16
C SER A 188 4.91 -2.68 -4.43
N SER A 189 5.24 -2.45 -5.70
CA SER A 189 6.57 -1.99 -6.12
C SER A 189 6.55 -0.50 -6.49
N LEU A 190 7.50 0.25 -5.95
CA LEU A 190 7.65 1.68 -6.24
C LEU A 190 9.13 2.10 -6.06
N ILE A 191 9.51 3.23 -6.60
CA ILE A 191 10.73 3.95 -6.18
C ILE A 191 10.36 4.72 -4.90
N TRP A 192 10.51 4.06 -3.74
CA TRP A 192 10.13 4.62 -2.44
C TRP A 192 11.09 5.71 -1.98
N VAL A 193 12.36 5.60 -2.38
CA VAL A 193 13.41 6.58 -2.10
C VAL A 193 14.06 6.96 -3.44
N PRO A 194 14.08 8.25 -3.80
CA PRO A 194 14.70 8.70 -5.04
C PRO A 194 16.17 8.24 -5.15
N GLY A 195 16.55 7.73 -6.32
CA GLY A 195 17.92 7.27 -6.59
C GLY A 195 18.30 5.88 -6.07
N LYS A 196 17.42 5.18 -5.34
CA LYS A 196 17.72 3.85 -4.75
C LYS A 196 17.11 2.66 -5.52
N GLY A 197 16.46 2.90 -6.67
CA GLY A 197 15.79 1.86 -7.43
C GLY A 197 14.40 1.51 -6.87
N LYS A 198 13.82 0.41 -7.37
CA LYS A 198 12.51 -0.07 -6.91
C LYS A 198 12.70 -1.00 -5.72
N TRP A 199 11.92 -0.78 -4.68
CA TRP A 199 11.72 -1.73 -3.58
C TRP A 199 10.30 -2.25 -3.60
N HIS A 200 10.09 -3.39 -2.99
CA HIS A 200 8.79 -4.04 -2.87
C HIS A 200 8.33 -3.99 -1.42
N LEU A 201 7.18 -3.39 -1.19
CA LEU A 201 6.53 -3.38 0.12
C LEU A 201 5.53 -4.53 0.17
N HIS A 202 5.82 -5.56 0.95
CA HIS A 202 4.88 -6.62 1.31
C HIS A 202 3.98 -6.08 2.43
N LEU A 203 2.67 -6.21 2.28
CA LEU A 203 1.68 -5.61 3.16
C LEU A 203 0.59 -6.62 3.51
N ALA A 204 0.15 -6.60 4.76
CA ALA A 204 -1.01 -7.35 5.22
C ALA A 204 -1.98 -6.44 5.99
N VAL A 205 -3.27 -6.62 5.73
CA VAL A 205 -4.35 -5.79 6.27
C VAL A 205 -5.47 -6.67 6.79
N ASP A 206 -5.94 -6.39 7.99
CA ASP A 206 -7.15 -7.00 8.52
C ASP A 206 -8.40 -6.41 7.85
N ASP A 207 -9.25 -7.26 7.29
CA ASP A 207 -10.44 -6.84 6.54
C ASP A 207 -11.47 -6.15 7.41
N ALA A 208 -11.64 -6.58 8.67
CA ALA A 208 -12.64 -6.05 9.58
C ALA A 208 -12.30 -4.62 10.02
N THR A 209 -11.10 -4.41 10.52
CA THR A 209 -10.66 -3.14 11.09
C THR A 209 -10.00 -2.20 10.08
N GLY A 210 -9.43 -2.76 9.01
CA GLY A 210 -8.59 -2.04 8.06
C GLY A 210 -7.21 -1.70 8.63
N GLU A 211 -6.80 -2.34 9.73
CA GLU A 211 -5.47 -2.20 10.31
C GLU A 211 -4.42 -2.88 9.44
N ILE A 212 -3.28 -2.24 9.31
CA ILE A 212 -2.08 -2.89 8.82
C ILE A 212 -1.56 -3.77 9.95
N VAL A 213 -1.56 -5.08 9.72
CA VAL A 213 -1.12 -6.08 10.70
C VAL A 213 0.30 -6.57 10.45
N GLY A 214 0.87 -6.26 9.28
CA GLY A 214 2.26 -6.55 8.95
C GLY A 214 2.71 -5.80 7.70
N ALA A 215 3.98 -5.39 7.67
CA ALA A 215 4.59 -4.77 6.51
C ALA A 215 6.11 -4.99 6.50
N TYR A 216 6.67 -5.25 5.31
CA TYR A 216 8.09 -5.51 5.14
C TYR A 216 8.58 -5.08 3.76
N PHE A 217 9.69 -4.35 3.71
CA PHE A 217 10.38 -4.00 2.47
C PHE A 217 11.40 -5.07 2.07
N ASP A 218 11.43 -5.39 0.78
CA ASP A 218 12.45 -6.22 0.17
C ASP A 218 12.88 -5.64 -1.19
N THR A 219 14.01 -6.09 -1.71
CA THR A 219 14.52 -5.69 -3.03
C THR A 219 13.65 -6.19 -4.18
N GLN A 220 12.96 -7.29 -3.97
CA GLN A 220 12.04 -7.92 -4.91
C GLN A 220 10.80 -8.42 -4.16
N GLU A 221 9.78 -8.84 -4.89
CA GLU A 221 8.67 -9.56 -4.31
C GLU A 221 9.09 -11.02 -4.09
N THR A 222 9.35 -11.36 -2.82
CA THR A 222 9.94 -12.63 -2.41
C THR A 222 9.04 -13.39 -1.44
N LEU A 223 9.20 -14.71 -1.41
CA LEU A 223 8.60 -15.54 -0.37
C LEU A 223 9.11 -15.13 1.03
N HIS A 224 10.37 -14.73 1.14
CA HIS A 224 10.96 -14.22 2.38
C HIS A 224 10.19 -13.00 2.90
N GLY A 225 9.92 -12.02 2.03
CA GLY A 225 9.13 -10.83 2.41
C GLY A 225 7.74 -11.19 2.94
N TYR A 226 7.07 -12.14 2.31
CA TYR A 226 5.77 -12.64 2.80
C TYR A 226 5.88 -13.38 4.13
N TYR A 227 6.94 -14.15 4.35
CA TYR A 227 7.20 -14.80 5.63
C TYR A 227 7.50 -13.81 6.74
N MET A 228 8.25 -12.74 6.46
CA MET A 228 8.50 -11.68 7.44
C MET A 228 7.21 -10.98 7.86
N VAL A 229 6.30 -10.72 6.92
CA VAL A 229 4.96 -10.18 7.22
C VAL A 229 4.15 -11.16 8.04
N LEU A 230 4.14 -12.44 7.69
CA LEU A 230 3.42 -13.48 8.43
C LEU A 230 3.97 -13.65 9.85
N LYS A 231 5.30 -13.61 10.02
CA LYS A 231 5.96 -13.64 11.32
C LYS A 231 5.48 -12.46 12.19
N GLN A 232 5.48 -11.24 11.65
CA GLN A 232 4.98 -10.05 12.36
C GLN A 232 3.53 -10.20 12.82
N ILE A 233 2.66 -10.78 11.98
CA ILE A 233 1.26 -11.01 12.32
C ILE A 233 1.15 -11.97 13.50
N ILE A 234 1.85 -13.10 13.41
CA ILE A 234 1.77 -14.15 14.44
C ILE A 234 2.32 -13.67 15.79
N GLU A 235 3.45 -12.95 15.76
CA GLU A 235 4.08 -12.43 16.98
C GLU A 235 3.28 -11.32 17.66
N ASN A 236 2.61 -10.45 16.90
CA ASN A 236 1.92 -9.28 17.44
C ASN A 236 0.42 -9.50 17.70
N TYR A 237 -0.21 -10.39 16.93
CA TYR A 237 -1.66 -10.61 16.98
C TYR A 237 -2.04 -12.07 17.20
N GLY A 238 -1.26 -13.01 16.69
CA GLY A 238 -1.56 -14.45 16.67
C GLY A 238 -1.89 -14.98 15.28
N LEU A 239 -2.43 -16.21 15.24
CA LEU A 239 -2.82 -16.90 14.00
C LEU A 239 -4.22 -16.42 13.57
N PRO A 240 -4.37 -15.85 12.37
CA PRO A 240 -5.68 -15.53 11.80
C PRO A 240 -6.38 -16.78 11.26
N LEU A 241 -7.67 -16.66 11.00
CA LEU A 241 -8.46 -17.77 10.43
C LEU A 241 -8.15 -17.97 8.95
N THR A 242 -8.09 -16.89 8.16
CA THR A 242 -8.00 -16.98 6.70
C THR A 242 -7.07 -15.92 6.12
N PHE A 243 -6.24 -16.30 5.14
CA PHE A 243 -5.51 -15.38 4.28
C PHE A 243 -6.15 -15.29 2.89
N ARG A 244 -6.11 -14.08 2.33
CA ARG A 244 -6.45 -13.81 0.93
C ARG A 244 -5.28 -13.18 0.21
N THR A 245 -4.92 -13.79 -0.93
CA THR A 245 -3.82 -13.35 -1.79
C THR A 245 -4.26 -13.35 -3.26
N ASP A 246 -3.40 -12.86 -4.16
CA ASP A 246 -3.57 -13.10 -5.59
C ASP A 246 -3.10 -14.51 -6.00
N LYS A 247 -3.38 -14.87 -7.26
CA LYS A 247 -2.93 -16.13 -7.85
C LYS A 247 -1.50 -16.04 -8.38
N ARG A 248 -0.55 -15.71 -7.50
CA ARG A 248 0.86 -15.77 -7.87
C ARG A 248 1.46 -17.13 -7.58
N THR A 249 2.56 -17.44 -8.27
CA THR A 249 3.26 -18.73 -8.15
C THR A 249 3.80 -19.05 -6.76
N CYS A 250 3.98 -18.03 -5.90
CA CYS A 250 4.35 -18.23 -4.50
C CYS A 250 3.17 -18.71 -3.64
N PHE A 251 1.92 -18.45 -4.05
CA PHE A 251 0.70 -18.82 -3.31
C PHE A 251 -0.03 -20.01 -3.92
N GLU A 252 -0.08 -20.12 -5.24
CA GLU A 252 -0.78 -21.19 -5.95
C GLU A 252 0.08 -21.75 -7.09
N TYR A 253 0.22 -23.07 -7.14
CA TYR A 253 0.83 -23.76 -8.28
C TYR A 253 -0.17 -23.82 -9.43
N SER A 254 0.00 -22.95 -10.43
CA SER A 254 -0.72 -23.14 -11.70
C SER A 254 0.21 -23.86 -12.68
N LEU A 255 -0.17 -25.08 -13.08
CA LEU A 255 0.42 -25.74 -14.24
C LEU A 255 -0.04 -24.94 -15.48
N ARG A 256 0.78 -23.99 -15.93
CA ARG A 256 0.54 -23.34 -17.24
C ARG A 256 0.71 -24.40 -18.32
N ASN A 257 -0.31 -24.56 -19.16
CA ASN A 257 -0.29 -25.44 -20.34
C ASN A 257 0.84 -25.08 -21.35
N ASP A 258 1.51 -23.95 -21.17
CA ASP A 258 2.54 -23.43 -22.08
C ASP A 258 3.98 -23.67 -21.59
N THR A 259 4.19 -24.51 -20.57
CA THR A 259 5.57 -24.83 -20.09
C THR A 259 6.22 -25.76 -21.11
N PRO A 260 7.45 -25.42 -21.63
CA PRO A 260 8.15 -26.29 -22.58
C PRO A 260 8.32 -27.70 -22.02
N VAL A 261 8.09 -28.70 -22.84
CA VAL A 261 8.09 -30.14 -22.49
C VAL A 261 9.36 -30.57 -21.74
N SER A 262 10.50 -29.87 -21.92
CA SER A 262 11.76 -30.13 -21.22
C SER A 262 11.72 -29.81 -19.70
N GLN A 263 10.91 -28.81 -19.29
CA GLN A 263 10.73 -28.49 -17.86
C GLN A 263 9.54 -29.23 -17.26
N ALA A 264 8.46 -29.44 -18.02
CA ALA A 264 7.31 -30.24 -17.61
C ALA A 264 7.69 -31.70 -17.26
N GLY A 265 8.72 -32.25 -17.88
CA GLY A 265 9.20 -33.61 -17.60
C GLY A 265 9.78 -33.80 -16.21
N ARG A 266 10.41 -32.77 -15.61
CA ARG A 266 10.95 -32.82 -14.24
C ARG A 266 9.83 -32.72 -13.19
N TYR A 267 8.83 -31.89 -13.43
CA TYR A 267 7.71 -31.72 -12.50
C TYR A 267 6.71 -32.88 -12.58
N LYS A 268 6.49 -33.46 -13.77
CA LYS A 268 5.65 -34.66 -13.92
C LYS A 268 6.20 -35.90 -13.23
N LYS A 269 7.52 -36.02 -13.06
CA LYS A 269 8.13 -37.17 -12.40
C LYS A 269 7.90 -37.15 -10.89
N ASN A 270 7.84 -35.96 -10.29
CA ASN A 270 7.54 -35.79 -8.86
C ASN A 270 6.03 -35.82 -8.57
N ALA A 271 5.18 -35.47 -9.57
CA ALA A 271 3.74 -35.51 -9.45
C ALA A 271 3.13 -36.92 -9.71
N LYS A 272 3.85 -37.84 -10.39
CA LYS A 272 3.35 -39.17 -10.64
C LYS A 272 3.45 -40.12 -9.43
N GLU A 273 4.32 -39.80 -8.46
CA GLU A 273 4.40 -40.56 -7.21
C GLU A 273 3.34 -40.18 -6.16
N SER A 274 2.61 -39.07 -6.40
CA SER A 274 1.54 -38.56 -5.50
C SER A 274 0.14 -38.73 -6.08
N LEU A 275 -0.06 -39.55 -7.11
CA LEU A 275 -1.34 -39.73 -7.84
C LEU A 275 -2.38 -40.60 -7.12
N GLU A 276 -2.21 -40.92 -5.84
CA GLU A 276 -3.27 -41.52 -5.03
C GLU A 276 -4.00 -40.51 -4.13
N ASP A 277 -3.45 -39.26 -3.96
CA ASP A 277 -4.16 -38.16 -3.30
C ASP A 277 -4.34 -37.00 -4.28
N GLU A 278 -5.56 -36.68 -4.68
CA GLU A 278 -5.97 -35.56 -5.56
C GLU A 278 -5.75 -34.16 -4.96
N SER A 279 -4.88 -33.99 -3.97
CA SER A 279 -4.58 -32.69 -3.41
C SER A 279 -3.58 -31.93 -4.30
N PRO A 280 -3.87 -30.68 -4.72
CA PRO A 280 -2.93 -29.89 -5.51
C PRO A 280 -1.62 -29.69 -4.76
N ALA A 281 -0.48 -29.81 -5.45
CA ALA A 281 0.83 -29.60 -4.85
C ALA A 281 0.90 -28.21 -4.20
N LEU A 282 1.06 -28.16 -2.88
CA LEU A 282 1.14 -26.91 -2.13
C LEU A 282 2.48 -26.21 -2.39
N THR A 283 2.44 -24.89 -2.52
CA THR A 283 3.65 -24.05 -2.51
C THR A 283 4.28 -24.05 -1.10
N ASN A 284 5.53 -23.60 -0.98
CA ASN A 284 6.16 -23.45 0.35
C ASN A 284 5.31 -22.59 1.30
N PHE A 285 4.68 -21.52 0.79
CA PHE A 285 3.78 -20.67 1.58
C PHE A 285 2.51 -21.44 1.99
N GLY A 286 1.91 -22.19 1.07
CA GLY A 286 0.75 -23.03 1.36
C GLY A 286 1.04 -24.11 2.39
N VAL A 287 2.22 -24.75 2.33
CA VAL A 287 2.69 -25.71 3.34
C VAL A 287 2.81 -25.06 4.71
N ALA A 288 3.39 -23.86 4.79
CA ALA A 288 3.50 -23.12 6.05
C ALA A 288 2.13 -22.81 6.65
N LEU A 289 1.20 -22.27 5.85
CA LEU A 289 -0.16 -21.97 6.30
C LEU A 289 -0.94 -23.23 6.74
N SER A 290 -0.82 -24.32 5.97
CA SER A 290 -1.44 -25.62 6.32
C SER A 290 -0.94 -26.14 7.67
N LYS A 291 0.36 -26.03 7.96
CA LYS A 291 0.94 -26.40 9.26
C LYS A 291 0.45 -25.52 10.41
N LEU A 292 0.14 -24.26 10.13
CA LEU A 292 -0.42 -23.32 11.09
C LEU A 292 -1.94 -23.41 11.24
N GLY A 293 -2.61 -24.26 10.44
CA GLY A 293 -4.05 -24.37 10.43
C GLY A 293 -4.78 -23.16 9.85
N ILE A 294 -4.11 -22.39 9.00
CA ILE A 294 -4.64 -21.16 8.40
C ILE A 294 -5.13 -21.47 6.98
N GLU A 295 -6.33 -21.05 6.65
CA GLU A 295 -6.93 -21.24 5.33
C GLU A 295 -6.41 -20.20 4.33
N LEU A 296 -6.05 -20.62 3.11
CA LEU A 296 -5.56 -19.74 2.04
C LEU A 296 -6.57 -19.65 0.89
N HIS A 297 -7.02 -18.44 0.59
CA HIS A 297 -7.86 -18.13 -0.57
C HIS A 297 -7.09 -17.29 -1.60
N ALA A 298 -6.67 -17.91 -2.69
CA ALA A 298 -6.08 -17.21 -3.83
C ALA A 298 -7.16 -16.82 -4.86
N HIS A 299 -7.33 -15.53 -5.14
CA HIS A 299 -8.33 -15.03 -6.10
C HIS A 299 -7.70 -14.14 -7.16
N SER A 300 -8.21 -14.26 -8.42
CA SER A 300 -7.79 -13.41 -9.54
C SER A 300 -8.67 -12.16 -9.71
N ASP A 301 -9.82 -12.08 -9.02
CA ASP A 301 -10.78 -10.99 -9.23
C ASP A 301 -10.34 -9.72 -8.49
N PRO A 302 -10.13 -8.58 -9.22
CA PRO A 302 -9.73 -7.31 -8.63
C PRO A 302 -10.71 -6.78 -7.57
N LEU A 303 -12.00 -7.10 -7.67
CA LEU A 303 -13.03 -6.61 -6.72
C LEU A 303 -12.79 -7.13 -5.29
N PHE A 304 -12.14 -8.30 -5.15
CA PHE A 304 -11.86 -8.89 -3.84
C PHE A 304 -10.69 -8.22 -3.10
N LYS A 305 -9.84 -7.44 -3.78
CA LYS A 305 -8.64 -6.79 -3.21
C LYS A 305 -8.74 -5.27 -3.04
N SER A 306 -9.90 -4.70 -3.28
CA SER A 306 -10.08 -3.24 -3.34
C SER A 306 -9.63 -2.48 -2.08
N ARG A 307 -9.50 -3.15 -0.94
CA ARG A 307 -9.07 -2.53 0.32
C ARG A 307 -7.56 -2.41 0.43
N ILE A 308 -6.87 -3.53 0.25
CA ILE A 308 -5.41 -3.51 0.28
C ILE A 308 -4.84 -2.66 -0.86
N GLU A 309 -5.47 -2.64 -2.04
CA GLU A 309 -5.08 -1.76 -3.15
C GLU A 309 -5.22 -0.27 -2.80
N ARG A 310 -6.34 0.10 -2.14
CA ARG A 310 -6.53 1.47 -1.67
C ARG A 310 -5.51 1.87 -0.62
N LEU A 311 -5.17 0.95 0.29
CA LEU A 311 -4.18 1.19 1.30
C LEU A 311 -2.78 1.28 0.70
N ASN A 312 -2.44 0.40 -0.25
CA ASN A 312 -1.21 0.48 -1.04
C ASN A 312 -1.08 1.86 -1.71
N TYR A 313 -2.16 2.34 -2.34
CA TYR A 313 -2.17 3.68 -2.92
C TYR A 313 -1.93 4.77 -1.86
N THR A 314 -2.56 4.66 -0.69
CA THR A 314 -2.36 5.61 0.41
C THR A 314 -0.91 5.62 0.88
N LEU A 315 -0.29 4.45 1.04
CA LEU A 315 1.11 4.31 1.42
C LEU A 315 2.04 4.86 0.33
N GLN A 316 1.77 4.56 -0.95
CA GLN A 316 2.53 5.10 -2.08
C GLN A 316 2.52 6.64 -2.14
N CYS A 317 1.42 7.26 -1.67
CA CYS A 317 1.32 8.72 -1.60
C CYS A 317 2.01 9.34 -0.37
N ARG A 318 2.17 8.61 0.72
CA ARG A 318 2.62 9.15 2.02
C ARG A 318 4.02 8.69 2.40
N LEU A 319 4.25 7.38 2.33
CA LEU A 319 5.47 6.76 2.86
C LEU A 319 6.76 7.29 2.22
N PRO A 320 6.85 7.59 0.89
CA PRO A 320 8.05 8.20 0.32
C PRO A 320 8.42 9.54 0.96
N VAL A 321 7.41 10.37 1.28
CA VAL A 321 7.61 11.68 1.94
C VAL A 321 8.09 11.47 3.38
N ASP A 322 7.50 10.51 4.10
CA ASP A 322 7.86 10.23 5.49
C ASP A 322 9.24 9.57 5.61
N LEU A 323 9.63 8.69 4.67
CA LEU A 323 10.99 8.15 4.58
C LEU A 323 12.03 9.27 4.34
N LYS A 324 11.71 10.23 3.46
CA LYS A 324 12.55 11.40 3.23
C LYS A 324 12.68 12.26 4.50
N ARG A 325 11.58 12.53 5.21
CA ARG A 325 11.57 13.26 6.50
C ARG A 325 12.45 12.58 7.54
N ALA A 326 12.36 11.26 7.63
CA ALA A 326 13.16 10.46 8.55
C ALA A 326 14.60 10.24 8.06
N LYS A 327 14.99 10.76 6.88
CA LYS A 327 16.30 10.58 6.25
C LYS A 327 16.69 9.11 6.07
N ILE A 328 15.73 8.29 5.71
CA ILE A 328 15.88 6.86 5.50
C ILE A 328 16.17 6.59 4.03
N ASP A 329 17.24 5.85 3.76
CA ASP A 329 17.71 5.58 2.41
C ASP A 329 18.15 4.12 2.16
N THR A 330 17.98 3.23 3.17
CA THR A 330 18.22 1.77 3.06
C THR A 330 16.99 0.98 3.44
N ILE A 331 16.89 -0.25 2.93
CA ILE A 331 15.76 -1.17 3.20
C ILE A 331 15.73 -1.56 4.69
N GLU A 332 16.90 -1.81 5.27
CA GLU A 332 17.04 -2.18 6.69
C GLU A 332 16.52 -1.07 7.61
N ALA A 333 16.92 0.19 7.34
CA ALA A 333 16.45 1.35 8.09
C ALA A 333 14.94 1.58 7.87
N ALA A 334 14.44 1.34 6.65
CA ALA A 334 13.01 1.42 6.35
C ALA A 334 12.21 0.35 7.10
N ASN A 335 12.71 -0.89 7.17
CA ASN A 335 12.07 -1.95 7.95
C ASN A 335 12.08 -1.67 9.46
N ALA A 336 13.12 -1.04 9.99
CA ALA A 336 13.17 -0.61 11.38
C ALA A 336 12.19 0.54 11.68
N PHE A 337 11.92 1.40 10.69
CA PHE A 337 10.97 2.53 10.80
C PHE A 337 9.51 2.09 10.72
N LEU A 338 9.19 1.07 9.89
CA LEU A 338 7.82 0.65 9.60
C LEU A 338 6.94 0.38 10.83
N PRO A 339 7.37 -0.32 11.89
CA PRO A 339 6.51 -0.63 13.03
C PRO A 339 5.94 0.62 13.72
N GLY A 340 6.78 1.62 13.97
CA GLY A 340 6.37 2.90 14.56
C GLY A 340 5.44 3.69 13.64
N TYR A 341 5.75 3.71 12.36
CA TYR A 341 4.96 4.36 11.34
C TYR A 341 3.57 3.74 11.20
N ILE A 342 3.49 2.40 11.13
CA ILE A 342 2.23 1.65 11.03
C ILE A 342 1.36 1.88 12.26
N LYS A 343 1.94 1.86 13.45
CA LYS A 343 1.21 2.14 14.70
C LYS A 343 0.54 3.52 14.65
N SER A 344 1.26 4.55 14.19
CA SER A 344 0.72 5.90 14.01
C SER A 344 -0.38 5.92 12.94
N LEU A 345 -0.18 5.24 11.82
CA LEU A 345 -1.12 5.19 10.70
C LEU A 345 -2.42 4.47 11.09
N ASN A 346 -2.32 3.32 11.76
CA ASN A 346 -3.46 2.57 12.28
C ASN A 346 -4.28 3.41 13.25
N GLY A 347 -3.62 4.20 14.12
CA GLY A 347 -4.32 5.13 15.01
C GLY A 347 -5.15 6.18 14.30
N LYS A 348 -4.76 6.56 13.07
CA LYS A 348 -5.46 7.57 12.25
C LYS A 348 -6.56 7.00 11.36
N PHE A 349 -6.36 5.81 10.80
CA PHE A 349 -7.18 5.30 9.68
C PHE A 349 -7.96 4.03 9.99
N SER A 350 -7.63 3.27 11.04
CA SER A 350 -8.34 2.04 11.36
C SER A 350 -9.70 2.31 12.00
N LEU A 351 -10.62 1.37 11.79
CA LEU A 351 -11.93 1.40 12.43
C LEU A 351 -11.82 0.86 13.85
N LYS A 352 -12.49 1.50 14.79
CA LYS A 352 -12.57 1.03 16.19
C LYS A 352 -13.49 -0.19 16.37
N THR A 353 -14.38 -0.41 15.40
CA THR A 353 -15.30 -1.57 15.37
C THR A 353 -14.52 -2.86 15.10
N GLY A 354 -14.78 -3.90 15.88
CA GLY A 354 -14.15 -5.22 15.74
C GLY A 354 -12.94 -5.46 16.64
N ARG A 355 -12.53 -4.46 17.46
CA ARG A 355 -11.41 -4.59 18.42
C ARG A 355 -11.82 -5.14 19.81
N ASP A 356 -13.10 -5.33 20.05
CA ASP A 356 -13.55 -5.91 21.31
C ASP A 356 -13.02 -7.34 21.44
N GLU A 357 -12.55 -7.73 22.63
CA GLU A 357 -12.01 -9.07 22.91
C GLU A 357 -12.95 -10.20 22.45
N LYS A 358 -14.26 -9.96 22.49
CA LYS A 358 -15.28 -10.92 22.04
C LYS A 358 -15.33 -11.11 20.52
N ASN A 359 -14.76 -10.18 19.75
CA ASN A 359 -14.78 -10.17 18.28
C ASN A 359 -13.37 -10.36 17.71
N ASN A 360 -12.42 -10.85 18.48
CA ASN A 360 -11.07 -11.16 18.06
C ASN A 360 -10.95 -12.67 17.84
N LEU A 361 -10.64 -13.09 16.61
CA LEU A 361 -10.47 -14.49 16.21
C LEU A 361 -8.99 -14.90 16.08
N PHE A 362 -8.06 -14.03 16.40
CA PHE A 362 -6.66 -14.43 16.50
C PHE A 362 -6.47 -15.41 17.65
N VAL A 363 -5.71 -16.49 17.40
CA VAL A 363 -5.34 -17.47 18.42
C VAL A 363 -3.83 -17.45 18.62
N GLU A 364 -3.37 -17.88 19.78
CA GLU A 364 -1.95 -17.93 20.10
C GLU A 364 -1.19 -18.81 19.09
N GLY A 365 -0.04 -18.29 18.61
CA GLY A 365 0.82 -18.97 17.65
C GLY A 365 1.88 -19.85 18.31
N PRO A 366 2.64 -20.64 17.51
CA PRO A 366 3.78 -21.40 18.02
C PRO A 366 4.91 -20.47 18.48
N GLY A 367 5.81 -21.00 19.30
CA GLY A 367 7.00 -20.28 19.74
C GLY A 367 7.94 -19.94 18.58
N GLU A 368 8.87 -19.00 18.79
CA GLU A 368 9.73 -18.44 17.73
C GLU A 368 10.54 -19.51 17.01
N GLU A 369 11.12 -20.47 17.72
CA GLU A 369 11.93 -21.54 17.11
C GLU A 369 11.09 -22.41 16.15
N GLU A 370 9.92 -22.83 16.59
CA GLU A 370 9.01 -23.61 15.78
C GLU A 370 8.49 -22.81 14.58
N LEU A 371 8.17 -21.53 14.79
CA LEU A 371 7.72 -20.63 13.73
C LEU A 371 8.80 -20.45 12.65
N ASN A 372 10.06 -20.27 13.01
CA ASN A 372 11.17 -20.17 12.05
C ASN A 372 11.30 -21.45 11.17
N ILE A 373 10.99 -22.61 11.73
CA ILE A 373 11.03 -23.89 10.99
C ILE A 373 9.77 -24.09 10.12
N ILE A 374 8.60 -23.60 10.57
CA ILE A 374 7.37 -23.62 9.78
C ILE A 374 7.49 -22.68 8.59
N LEU A 375 8.00 -21.45 8.80
CA LEU A 375 8.24 -20.44 7.77
C LEU A 375 9.55 -20.73 7.03
N SER A 376 9.59 -21.83 6.28
CA SER A 376 10.79 -22.36 5.66
C SER A 376 10.62 -22.61 4.17
N VAL A 377 11.73 -22.63 3.47
CA VAL A 377 11.81 -23.16 2.09
C VAL A 377 12.18 -24.62 2.14
N ARG A 378 11.39 -25.48 1.50
CA ARG A 378 11.56 -26.94 1.48
C ARG A 378 11.95 -27.42 0.09
N ALA A 379 12.92 -28.30 0.02
CA ALA A 379 13.39 -28.87 -1.22
C ALA A 379 13.68 -30.36 -1.06
N GLN A 380 13.11 -31.17 -1.94
CA GLN A 380 13.43 -32.60 -1.99
C GLN A 380 14.84 -32.85 -2.52
N ARG A 381 15.60 -33.66 -1.83
CA ARG A 381 16.96 -34.06 -2.16
C ARG A 381 17.15 -35.54 -1.92
N ILE A 382 18.26 -36.07 -2.40
CA ILE A 382 18.66 -37.44 -2.17
C ILE A 382 20.00 -37.45 -1.43
N VAL A 383 20.08 -38.23 -0.38
CA VAL A 383 21.31 -38.42 0.40
C VAL A 383 22.34 -39.16 -0.44
N THR A 384 23.58 -38.71 -0.42
CA THR A 384 24.72 -39.32 -1.13
C THR A 384 25.94 -39.26 -0.24
N GLY A 385 26.49 -40.42 0.15
CA GLY A 385 27.63 -40.52 1.05
C GLY A 385 27.38 -39.91 2.41
N SER A 386 26.20 -40.21 3.00
CA SER A 386 25.74 -39.65 4.29
C SER A 386 25.76 -38.12 4.34
N ALA A 387 25.56 -37.46 3.19
CA ALA A 387 25.47 -36.02 3.07
C ALA A 387 24.42 -35.64 2.05
N VAL A 388 23.91 -34.38 2.15
CA VAL A 388 22.99 -33.82 1.20
C VAL A 388 23.58 -32.56 0.56
N LYS A 389 23.34 -32.34 -0.74
CA LYS A 389 23.80 -31.16 -1.47
C LYS A 389 22.70 -30.09 -1.50
N CYS A 390 23.04 -28.91 -1.01
CA CYS A 390 22.17 -27.72 -1.07
C CYS A 390 23.02 -26.52 -1.51
N GLU A 391 22.54 -25.71 -2.45
CA GLU A 391 23.20 -24.47 -2.92
C GLU A 391 24.70 -24.66 -3.26
N CYS A 392 25.02 -25.75 -3.96
CA CYS A 392 26.40 -26.16 -4.33
C CYS A 392 27.31 -26.60 -3.16
N GLN A 393 26.85 -26.58 -1.93
CA GLN A 393 27.56 -27.03 -0.73
C GLN A 393 27.03 -28.38 -0.26
N TYR A 394 27.90 -29.23 0.34
CA TYR A 394 27.50 -30.46 1.00
C TYR A 394 27.34 -30.27 2.49
N TYR A 395 26.31 -30.92 3.06
CA TYR A 395 25.94 -30.83 4.49
C TYR A 395 25.84 -32.24 5.08
N ALA A 396 26.38 -32.43 6.27
CA ALA A 396 26.19 -33.64 7.06
C ALA A 396 25.06 -33.48 8.08
N PHE A 397 24.48 -34.60 8.50
CA PHE A 397 23.39 -34.66 9.45
C PHE A 397 23.89 -34.76 10.88
N TYR A 398 23.34 -33.98 11.78
CA TYR A 398 23.68 -33.98 13.21
C TYR A 398 22.37 -34.10 14.03
N ASP A 399 22.44 -34.90 15.10
CA ASP A 399 21.35 -34.98 16.06
C ASP A 399 21.31 -33.76 17.02
N GLU A 400 20.33 -33.75 17.92
CA GLU A 400 20.16 -32.70 18.93
C GLU A 400 21.36 -32.59 19.90
N ASN A 401 22.14 -33.66 20.04
CA ASN A 401 23.34 -33.69 20.88
C ASN A 401 24.62 -33.27 20.13
N GLY A 402 24.49 -32.85 18.88
CA GLY A 402 25.65 -32.48 18.04
C GLY A 402 26.45 -33.65 17.52
N LYS A 403 25.93 -34.89 17.59
CA LYS A 403 26.58 -36.07 17.08
C LYS A 403 26.23 -36.26 15.61
N ARG A 404 27.24 -36.49 14.76
CA ARG A 404 27.06 -36.78 13.34
C ARG A 404 26.31 -38.10 13.15
N ILE A 405 25.27 -38.08 12.32
CA ILE A 405 24.46 -39.24 11.97
C ILE A 405 24.74 -39.65 10.51
N ASN A 406 24.93 -40.94 10.33
CA ASN A 406 25.10 -41.53 9.00
C ASN A 406 23.74 -42.01 8.48
N ILE A 407 23.31 -41.42 7.35
CA ILE A 407 22.07 -41.79 6.67
C ILE A 407 22.44 -42.56 5.41
N ARG A 408 21.69 -43.60 5.11
CA ARG A 408 21.90 -44.49 3.98
C ARG A 408 21.83 -43.70 2.65
N ASP A 409 22.72 -44.07 1.72
CA ASP A 409 22.73 -43.52 0.37
C ASP A 409 21.38 -43.79 -0.35
N LYS A 410 21.02 -42.87 -1.21
CA LYS A 410 19.76 -42.84 -1.99
C LYS A 410 18.50 -42.69 -1.15
N THR A 411 18.58 -42.41 0.15
CA THR A 411 17.44 -42.08 0.98
C THR A 411 16.87 -40.71 0.58
N PRO A 412 15.55 -40.58 0.35
CA PRO A 412 14.93 -39.28 0.14
C PRO A 412 15.08 -38.42 1.40
N CYS A 413 15.34 -37.13 1.21
CA CYS A 413 15.50 -36.16 2.29
C CYS A 413 14.86 -34.83 1.90
N THR A 414 14.05 -34.27 2.78
CA THR A 414 13.55 -32.90 2.62
C THR A 414 14.51 -31.95 3.31
N VAL A 415 15.24 -31.14 2.53
CA VAL A 415 16.06 -30.04 3.07
C VAL A 415 15.14 -28.88 3.40
N ILE A 416 15.22 -28.38 4.62
CA ILE A 416 14.41 -27.29 5.17
C ILE A 416 15.38 -26.14 5.48
N LYS A 417 15.24 -25.03 4.77
CA LYS A 417 15.92 -23.77 5.05
C LYS A 417 14.97 -22.90 5.87
N ALA A 418 15.23 -22.84 7.17
CA ALA A 418 14.40 -22.06 8.11
C ALA A 418 14.52 -20.55 7.87
N LEU A 419 13.62 -19.78 8.43
CA LEU A 419 13.57 -18.33 8.22
C LEU A 419 14.81 -17.61 8.77
N ASP A 420 15.38 -18.11 9.86
CA ASP A 420 16.64 -17.64 10.46
C ASP A 420 17.90 -18.05 9.68
N GLY A 421 17.73 -18.84 8.62
CA GLY A 421 18.82 -19.36 7.78
C GLY A 421 19.38 -20.72 8.23
N ALA A 422 18.93 -21.29 9.34
CA ALA A 422 19.32 -22.62 9.77
C ALA A 422 18.84 -23.68 8.76
N LEU A 423 19.67 -24.70 8.54
CA LEU A 423 19.38 -25.77 7.61
C LEU A 423 19.10 -27.07 8.37
N TYR A 424 18.00 -27.71 8.03
CA TYR A 424 17.64 -29.02 8.57
C TYR A 424 17.40 -30.02 7.43
N GLY A 425 17.65 -31.29 7.72
CA GLY A 425 17.29 -32.41 6.83
C GLY A 425 16.26 -33.27 7.53
N GLU A 426 15.11 -33.47 6.90
CA GLU A 426 14.05 -34.36 7.38
C GLU A 426 14.11 -35.68 6.61
N VAL A 427 14.26 -36.78 7.35
CA VAL A 427 14.35 -38.15 6.84
C VAL A 427 13.52 -39.04 7.75
N ASP A 428 12.56 -39.79 7.18
CA ASP A 428 11.65 -40.69 7.91
C ASP A 428 11.01 -39.99 9.13
N ASP A 429 10.44 -38.77 8.89
CA ASP A 429 9.79 -37.91 9.90
C ASP A 429 10.69 -37.44 11.05
N LYS A 430 12.00 -37.68 10.96
CA LYS A 430 12.99 -37.18 11.90
C LYS A 430 13.76 -36.01 11.33
N ARG A 431 13.94 -34.98 12.14
CA ARG A 431 14.66 -33.78 11.76
C ARG A 431 16.08 -33.82 12.33
N TYR A 432 17.05 -33.45 11.51
CA TYR A 432 18.48 -33.40 11.83
C TYR A 432 19.01 -32.01 11.46
N LEU A 433 19.90 -31.45 12.26
CA LEU A 433 20.61 -30.23 11.92
C LEU A 433 21.61 -30.53 10.79
N LEU A 434 21.65 -29.67 9.77
CA LEU A 434 22.59 -29.76 8.68
C LEU A 434 23.76 -28.80 8.90
N GLN A 435 24.99 -29.33 8.95
CA GLN A 435 26.17 -28.49 9.04
C GLN A 435 27.04 -28.67 7.78
N PRO A 436 27.69 -27.60 7.28
CA PRO A 436 28.48 -27.67 6.08
C PRO A 436 29.70 -28.57 6.28
N ILE A 437 30.04 -29.36 5.25
CA ILE A 437 31.25 -30.17 5.22
C ILE A 437 32.27 -29.41 4.38
N ALA A 438 33.46 -29.15 4.94
CA ALA A 438 34.60 -28.73 4.17
C ALA A 438 34.92 -29.82 3.16
N GLU A 439 35.19 -29.48 1.91
CA GLU A 439 35.39 -30.30 0.72
C GLU A 439 35.28 -31.82 0.90
N ARG A 440 34.38 -32.42 0.14
CA ARG A 440 34.28 -33.88 0.05
C ARG A 440 35.46 -34.37 -0.74
N LEU A 441 36.47 -34.93 -0.06
CA LEU A 441 37.52 -35.68 -0.74
C LEU A 441 36.87 -36.78 -1.57
N SER A 442 37.08 -36.79 -2.88
CA SER A 442 36.67 -37.92 -3.72
C SER A 442 37.40 -39.16 -3.24
N ALA A 443 36.73 -40.29 -3.10
CA ALA A 443 37.38 -41.56 -2.70
C ALA A 443 38.57 -41.91 -3.57
N SER A 444 38.57 -41.46 -4.83
CA SER A 444 39.68 -41.64 -5.78
C SER A 444 40.93 -40.83 -5.45
N SER A 445 40.84 -39.71 -4.75
CA SER A 445 42.00 -38.90 -4.35
C SER A 445 42.70 -39.42 -3.10
N ALA A 446 42.03 -40.29 -2.32
CA ALA A 446 42.61 -40.88 -1.11
C ALA A 446 43.33 -42.20 -1.38
N LEU A 447 43.15 -42.79 -2.55
CA LEU A 447 43.71 -44.11 -2.93
C LEU A 447 44.54 -44.07 -4.24
N GLY A 448 44.68 -42.88 -4.86
CA GLY A 448 45.50 -42.72 -6.07
C GLY A 448 46.97 -42.62 -5.71
N ASP A 449 47.80 -43.51 -6.20
CA ASP A 449 49.24 -43.33 -6.20
C ASP A 449 49.58 -42.07 -7.02
N GLU A 450 50.57 -41.28 -6.60
CA GLU A 450 50.95 -40.00 -7.24
C GLU A 450 51.28 -40.14 -8.74
N GLU A 451 51.55 -41.34 -9.23
CA GLU A 451 51.77 -41.59 -10.65
C GLU A 451 50.57 -41.55 -11.54
N ASP A 452 49.34 -41.73 -11.02
CA ASP A 452 48.08 -41.64 -11.79
C ASP A 452 47.58 -40.21 -12.04
N LEU A 453 48.17 -39.21 -11.42
CA LEU A 453 47.85 -37.78 -11.65
C LEU A 453 48.31 -37.27 -13.03
N SER A 454 49.08 -38.08 -13.79
CA SER A 454 49.53 -37.70 -15.12
C SER A 454 48.54 -37.99 -16.25
N TYR A 455 47.37 -38.58 -15.98
CA TYR A 455 46.34 -38.78 -16.99
C TYR A 455 45.69 -37.45 -17.40
N LYS A 456 46.40 -36.70 -18.23
CA LYS A 456 45.85 -35.57 -18.95
C LYS A 456 44.66 -36.07 -19.74
N ARG A 457 43.40 -35.75 -19.31
CA ARG A 457 42.22 -35.91 -20.16
C ARG A 457 42.54 -35.24 -21.48
N LEU A 458 42.71 -36.04 -22.55
CA LEU A 458 42.80 -35.49 -23.89
C LEU A 458 41.59 -34.54 -24.08
N PRO A 459 41.80 -33.34 -24.57
CA PRO A 459 40.72 -32.43 -24.81
C PRO A 459 39.72 -33.18 -25.70
N LYS A 460 38.45 -33.28 -25.24
CA LYS A 460 37.39 -33.84 -26.06
C LYS A 460 37.41 -33.09 -27.37
N LYS A 461 37.60 -33.78 -28.49
CA LYS A 461 37.49 -33.17 -29.81
C LYS A 461 36.18 -32.42 -29.84
N PRO A 462 36.18 -31.13 -30.19
CA PRO A 462 34.93 -30.38 -30.27
C PRO A 462 33.96 -31.16 -31.15
N TYR A 463 32.74 -31.34 -30.65
CA TYR A 463 31.68 -31.95 -31.43
C TYR A 463 31.42 -31.10 -32.66
N ILE A 464 31.77 -31.63 -33.83
CA ILE A 464 31.48 -30.99 -35.11
C ILE A 464 30.19 -31.64 -35.62
N PRO A 465 29.05 -30.90 -35.61
CA PRO A 465 27.81 -31.44 -36.12
C PRO A 465 27.94 -31.89 -37.57
N ALA A 466 27.23 -32.94 -37.96
CA ALA A 466 27.14 -33.41 -39.35
C ALA A 466 26.72 -32.29 -40.29
N ALA A 467 27.06 -32.39 -41.57
CA ALA A 467 26.81 -31.31 -42.56
C ALA A 467 25.30 -30.95 -42.70
N ASP A 468 24.43 -31.90 -42.40
CA ASP A 468 22.98 -31.78 -42.47
C ASP A 468 22.32 -31.30 -41.16
N HIS A 469 23.14 -31.11 -40.09
CA HIS A 469 22.66 -30.70 -38.79
C HIS A 469 22.01 -29.28 -38.86
N PRO A 470 20.85 -29.05 -38.21
CA PRO A 470 20.12 -27.75 -38.27
C PRO A 470 20.98 -26.53 -37.88
N TRP A 471 21.96 -26.69 -36.99
CA TRP A 471 22.90 -25.61 -36.61
C TRP A 471 23.88 -25.20 -37.71
N ARG A 472 24.14 -26.06 -38.70
CA ARG A 472 25.01 -25.75 -39.86
C ARG A 472 24.23 -25.14 -41.04
N LYS A 473 22.91 -25.35 -41.11
CA LYS A 473 22.04 -24.66 -42.02
C LYS A 473 21.64 -23.33 -41.42
N GLY A 474 22.54 -22.34 -41.49
CA GLY A 474 22.37 -21.02 -40.95
C GLY A 474 20.95 -20.49 -41.18
N GLY A 475 20.12 -20.50 -40.13
CA GLY A 475 18.89 -19.77 -40.07
C GLY A 475 19.23 -18.30 -40.18
N LYS A 476 18.84 -17.65 -41.28
CA LYS A 476 18.80 -16.19 -41.41
C LYS A 476 17.87 -15.68 -40.27
N TYR A 477 18.45 -15.08 -39.27
CA TYR A 477 17.66 -14.20 -38.39
C TYR A 477 17.23 -13.01 -39.27
N ASN A 478 15.98 -12.97 -39.62
CA ASN A 478 15.36 -11.74 -40.12
C ASN A 478 15.33 -10.76 -38.94
N GLU A 479 16.05 -9.65 -39.10
CA GLU A 479 15.83 -8.43 -38.37
C GLU A 479 14.37 -8.00 -38.58
N CYS A 480 13.60 -7.90 -37.47
CA CYS A 480 12.47 -7.00 -37.29
C CYS A 480 12.44 -6.58 -35.83
#